data_1e48281df1569adcddbdc3140018431d
#
_entry.id   1e48281df1569adcddbdc3140018431d
#
_cell.length_a   1.000
_cell.length_b   1.000
_cell.length_c   1.000
_cell.angle_alpha   90.00
_cell.angle_beta   90.00
_cell.angle_gamma   90.00
#
_symmetry.space_group_name_H-M   'P 1'
#
loop_
_entity.id
_entity.type
_entity.pdbx_description
1 polymer ?
#
loop_
_entity_poly.entity_id
_entity_poly.type
_entity_poly.pdbx_seq_one_letter_code
_entity_poly.pdbx_strand_id
1 'polypeptide(L)'
;TNDTYRNKDWNKNFGLLYQLGEISFFSYEALKQIQESTSPNYYTVTNTTTRNVAFFSNATYAYKDKYIFNGTLRTDATNKFASSRYIRWMPTWNVALTWNVSREKFLPSLKPLSNLSFKASFGLTPESPSVSNSLARIVGDVPWRSHSRTRETALKVADVANYVLFYEKTQGLNLGTQIG
;
A
#
# COMPACT_ATOMS: atom_id res chain seq x y z
N THR A 1 4.06 -15.60 -3.84
CA THR A 1 5.10 -14.92 -3.05
C THR A 1 4.56 -14.56 -1.67
N ASN A 2 5.38 -14.71 -0.66
CA ASN A 2 5.06 -14.32 0.72
C ASN A 2 6.18 -13.41 1.22
N ASP A 3 5.89 -12.12 1.35
CA ASP A 3 6.88 -11.14 1.75
C ASP A 3 6.50 -10.58 3.13
N THR A 4 7.47 -10.57 4.04
CA THR A 4 7.32 -9.96 5.37
C THR A 4 8.36 -8.87 5.50
N TYR A 5 7.89 -7.64 5.64
CA TYR A 5 8.73 -6.47 5.89
C TYR A 5 8.52 -5.99 7.33
N ARG A 6 9.63 -5.86 8.06
CA ARG A 6 9.63 -5.35 9.43
C ARG A 6 10.57 -4.16 9.53
N ASN A 7 10.04 -3.00 9.84
CA ASN A 7 10.80 -1.79 10.11
C ASN A 7 10.78 -1.47 11.61
N LYS A 8 11.95 -1.17 12.16
CA LYS A 8 12.12 -0.68 13.54
C LYS A 8 12.89 0.63 13.47
N ASP A 9 12.19 1.71 13.66
CA ASP A 9 12.80 3.02 13.76
C ASP A 9 13.01 3.41 15.22
N TRP A 10 14.26 3.76 15.54
CA TRP A 10 14.66 4.21 16.87
C TRP A 10 15.01 5.69 16.76
N ASN A 11 14.22 6.54 17.38
CA ASN A 11 14.52 7.95 17.46
C ASN A 11 14.92 8.29 18.90
N LYS A 12 16.17 8.71 19.10
CA LYS A 12 16.72 9.07 20.41
C LYS A 12 17.09 10.55 20.39
N ASN A 13 16.47 11.33 21.24
CA ASN A 13 16.80 12.75 21.41
C ASN A 13 17.85 12.94 22.53
N PHE A 14 19.05 12.42 22.28
CA PHE A 14 20.16 12.58 23.23
C PHE A 14 20.88 13.93 23.16
N GLY A 15 20.66 14.71 22.09
CA GLY A 15 21.44 15.91 21.80
C GLY A 15 21.27 17.06 22.81
N LEU A 16 20.16 17.14 23.51
CA LEU A 16 19.88 18.24 24.44
C LEU A 16 20.78 18.22 25.68
N LEU A 17 21.14 17.05 26.20
CA LEU A 17 21.98 16.93 27.38
C LEU A 17 23.44 17.31 27.12
N TYR A 18 23.95 17.06 25.91
CA TYR A 18 25.33 17.38 25.54
C TYR A 18 25.53 18.85 25.19
N GLN A 19 24.50 19.51 24.67
CA GLN A 19 24.56 20.93 24.30
C GLN A 19 24.42 21.88 25.50
N LEU A 20 23.88 21.41 26.61
CA LEU A 20 23.66 22.21 27.81
C LEU A 20 24.85 22.21 28.77
N GLY A 21 25.93 21.50 28.45
CA GLY A 21 27.12 21.42 29.31
C GLY A 21 26.89 20.61 30.60
N GLU A 22 27.81 20.76 31.55
CA GLU A 22 27.67 20.15 32.89
C GLU A 22 26.50 20.76 33.65
N ILE A 23 25.39 20.02 33.74
CA ILE A 23 24.22 20.46 34.48
C ILE A 23 24.31 19.93 35.89
N SER A 24 24.35 20.84 36.84
CA SER A 24 24.38 20.47 38.25
C SER A 24 23.10 19.73 38.64
N PHE A 25 23.21 18.85 39.63
CA PHE A 25 22.09 18.04 40.14
C PHE A 25 20.85 18.87 40.51
N PHE A 26 21.02 20.13 40.88
CA PHE A 26 19.93 21.06 41.22
C PHE A 26 19.11 21.51 40.02
N SER A 27 19.60 21.30 38.78
CA SER A 27 18.90 21.66 37.54
C SER A 27 18.06 20.48 37.00
N TYR A 28 18.02 19.35 37.67
CA TYR A 28 17.27 18.18 37.20
C TYR A 28 15.78 18.48 37.00
N GLU A 29 15.16 19.22 37.90
CA GLU A 29 13.74 19.62 37.81
C GLU A 29 13.51 20.56 36.59
N ALA A 30 14.41 21.48 36.31
CA ALA A 30 14.32 22.35 35.15
C ALA A 30 14.50 21.57 33.85
N LEU A 31 15.43 20.61 33.80
CA LEU A 31 15.62 19.70 32.68
C LEU A 31 14.39 18.82 32.43
N LYS A 32 13.81 18.29 33.48
CA LYS A 32 12.60 17.50 33.43
C LYS A 32 11.44 18.33 32.83
N GLN A 33 11.28 19.58 33.27
CA GLN A 33 10.27 20.48 32.73
C GLN A 33 10.51 20.80 31.26
N ILE A 34 11.76 21.06 30.85
CA ILE A 34 12.11 21.31 29.44
C ILE A 34 11.85 20.05 28.60
N GLN A 35 12.22 18.88 29.09
CA GLN A 35 12.02 17.62 28.41
C GLN A 35 10.52 17.29 28.26
N GLU A 36 9.73 17.54 29.29
CA GLU A 36 8.27 17.35 29.26
C GLU A 36 7.56 18.38 28.38
N SER A 37 8.09 19.59 28.24
CA SER A 37 7.50 20.66 27.45
C SER A 37 7.86 20.60 25.96
N THR A 38 9.05 20.11 25.62
CA THR A 38 9.59 20.18 24.25
C THR A 38 9.38 18.87 23.49
N SER A 39 9.40 17.74 24.17
CA SER A 39 9.14 16.43 23.57
C SER A 39 8.65 15.47 24.65
N PRO A 40 7.40 15.01 24.58
CA PRO A 40 6.85 14.12 25.61
C PRO A 40 7.52 12.74 25.66
N ASN A 41 8.33 12.42 24.63
CA ASN A 41 8.98 11.11 24.54
C ASN A 41 10.50 11.25 24.38
N TYR A 42 11.22 10.75 25.36
CA TYR A 42 12.67 10.66 25.34
C TYR A 42 13.17 9.75 24.20
N TYR A 43 12.43 8.73 23.88
CA TYR A 43 12.65 7.88 22.71
C TYR A 43 11.31 7.39 22.17
N THR A 44 11.26 7.21 20.87
CA THR A 44 10.12 6.60 20.20
C THR A 44 10.60 5.36 19.46
N VAL A 45 9.94 4.24 19.72
CA VAL A 45 10.16 2.99 18.99
C VAL A 45 8.93 2.71 18.15
N THR A 46 9.08 2.79 16.84
CA THR A 46 8.01 2.40 15.90
C THR A 46 8.37 1.03 15.32
N ASN A 47 7.52 0.05 15.56
CA ASN A 47 7.66 -1.29 15.00
C ASN A 47 6.50 -1.55 14.04
N THR A 48 6.77 -1.49 12.75
CA THR A 48 5.78 -1.73 11.70
C THR A 48 6.09 -3.06 11.00
N THR A 49 5.14 -3.97 11.00
CA THR A 49 5.24 -5.25 10.29
C THR A 49 4.21 -5.30 9.19
N THR A 50 4.66 -5.32 7.94
CA THR A 50 3.80 -5.51 6.76
C THR A 50 4.00 -6.93 6.23
N ARG A 51 2.91 -7.63 5.98
CA ARG A 51 2.88 -8.97 5.38
C ARG A 51 2.01 -8.94 4.15
N ASN A 52 2.57 -9.41 3.03
CA ASN A 52 1.87 -9.51 1.76
C ASN A 52 1.95 -10.96 1.27
N VAL A 53 0.84 -11.45 0.76
CA VAL A 53 0.74 -12.78 0.14
C VAL A 53 0.06 -12.61 -1.20
N ALA A 54 0.62 -13.22 -2.25
CA ALA A 54 0.05 -13.18 -3.58
C ALA A 54 -0.04 -14.58 -4.19
N PHE A 55 -1.19 -14.87 -4.78
CA PHE A 55 -1.40 -16.04 -5.63
C PHE A 55 -1.66 -15.58 -7.04
N PHE A 56 -1.08 -16.24 -8.02
CA PHE A 56 -1.31 -15.92 -9.42
C PHE A 56 -1.44 -17.20 -10.25
N SER A 57 -2.23 -17.11 -11.30
CA SER A 57 -2.37 -18.12 -12.34
C SER A 57 -2.40 -17.44 -13.70
N ASN A 58 -1.76 -18.05 -14.66
CA ASN A 58 -1.76 -17.61 -16.05
C ASN A 58 -2.03 -18.81 -16.93
N ALA A 59 -2.93 -18.64 -17.90
CA ALA A 59 -3.25 -19.64 -18.90
C ALA A 59 -3.22 -19.01 -20.29
N THR A 60 -2.50 -19.65 -21.20
CA THR A 60 -2.45 -19.23 -22.60
C THR A 60 -2.88 -20.40 -23.48
N TYR A 61 -3.82 -20.14 -24.36
CA TYR A 61 -4.30 -21.11 -25.33
C TYR A 61 -4.20 -20.56 -26.75
N ALA A 62 -3.52 -21.28 -27.63
CA ALA A 62 -3.36 -20.91 -29.02
C ALA A 62 -4.12 -21.92 -29.90
N TYR A 63 -5.08 -21.42 -30.67
CA TYR A 63 -5.82 -22.23 -31.64
C TYR A 63 -5.29 -21.96 -33.05
N LYS A 64 -4.74 -22.99 -33.68
CA LYS A 64 -4.15 -22.97 -35.03
C LYS A 64 -3.18 -21.81 -35.25
N ASP A 65 -2.55 -21.33 -34.22
CA ASP A 65 -1.68 -20.13 -34.25
C ASP A 65 -2.32 -18.85 -34.78
N LYS A 66 -3.63 -18.86 -34.96
CA LYS A 66 -4.41 -17.73 -35.45
C LYS A 66 -5.03 -16.93 -34.31
N TYR A 67 -5.59 -17.63 -33.35
CA TYR A 67 -6.28 -17.05 -32.21
C TYR A 67 -5.53 -17.44 -30.95
N ILE A 68 -5.04 -16.45 -30.23
CA ILE A 68 -4.32 -16.67 -28.97
C ILE A 68 -5.14 -16.01 -27.87
N PHE A 69 -5.58 -16.82 -26.94
CA PHE A 69 -6.26 -16.40 -25.74
C PHE A 69 -5.30 -16.45 -24.56
N ASN A 70 -5.22 -15.36 -23.80
CA ASN A 70 -4.44 -15.29 -22.58
C ASN A 70 -5.32 -14.85 -21.43
N GLY A 71 -5.32 -15.62 -20.35
CA GLY A 71 -6.03 -15.29 -19.11
C GLY A 71 -5.06 -15.24 -17.94
N THR A 72 -5.07 -14.15 -17.21
CA THR A 72 -4.28 -13.97 -15.98
C THR A 72 -5.23 -13.69 -14.83
N LEU A 73 -5.05 -14.40 -13.73
CA LEU A 73 -5.72 -14.18 -12.46
C LEU A 73 -4.68 -14.02 -11.38
N ARG A 74 -4.79 -12.97 -10.59
CA ARG A 74 -3.93 -12.73 -9.44
C ARG A 74 -4.77 -12.28 -8.27
N THR A 75 -4.40 -12.71 -7.08
CA THR A 75 -5.03 -12.27 -5.84
C THR A 75 -3.95 -11.91 -4.85
N ASP A 76 -3.99 -10.68 -4.37
CA ASP A 76 -3.06 -10.13 -3.40
C ASP A 76 -3.76 -9.96 -2.06
N ALA A 77 -3.09 -10.30 -0.97
CA ALA A 77 -3.55 -10.05 0.39
C ALA A 77 -2.50 -9.29 1.19
N THR A 78 -2.94 -8.32 1.98
CA THR A 78 -2.08 -7.53 2.85
C THR A 78 -2.68 -7.41 4.25
N ASN A 79 -1.82 -7.31 5.27
CA ASN A 79 -2.24 -7.07 6.64
C ASN A 79 -2.49 -5.59 6.95
N LYS A 80 -2.26 -4.68 6.02
CA LYS A 80 -2.55 -3.24 6.18
C LYS A 80 -4.03 -2.97 6.45
N PHE A 81 -4.92 -3.84 5.95
CA PHE A 81 -6.37 -3.74 6.14
C PHE A 81 -6.87 -4.74 7.17
N ALA A 82 -6.62 -4.46 8.45
CA ALA A 82 -6.87 -5.41 9.53
C ALA A 82 -8.34 -5.73 9.78
N SER A 83 -9.25 -4.79 9.50
CA SER A 83 -10.62 -4.83 10.02
C SER A 83 -11.58 -5.72 9.22
N SER A 84 -11.42 -5.87 7.92
CA SER A 84 -12.37 -6.63 7.10
C SER A 84 -11.69 -7.74 6.29
N ARG A 85 -12.24 -8.95 6.40
CA ARG A 85 -11.76 -10.11 5.64
C ARG A 85 -11.92 -9.92 4.13
N TYR A 86 -12.96 -9.18 3.70
CA TYR A 86 -13.24 -8.94 2.30
C TYR A 86 -12.29 -7.95 1.63
N ILE A 87 -11.71 -7.03 2.40
CA ILE A 87 -10.81 -5.98 1.88
C ILE A 87 -9.37 -6.48 1.80
N ARG A 88 -9.03 -7.55 2.50
CA ARG A 88 -7.66 -8.09 2.48
C ARG A 88 -7.27 -8.68 1.14
N TRP A 89 -8.23 -9.22 0.39
CA TRP A 89 -8.00 -9.90 -0.86
C TRP A 89 -8.36 -8.98 -2.02
N MET A 90 -7.38 -8.67 -2.83
CA MET A 90 -7.51 -7.79 -4.01
C MET A 90 -7.38 -8.64 -5.27
N PRO A 91 -8.50 -9.11 -5.84
CA PRO A 91 -8.44 -9.88 -7.07
C PRO A 91 -8.13 -8.96 -8.25
N THR A 92 -7.12 -9.34 -9.03
CA THR A 92 -6.75 -8.75 -10.31
C THR A 92 -6.95 -9.79 -11.38
N TRP A 93 -7.57 -9.44 -12.49
CA TRP A 93 -7.69 -10.34 -13.62
C TRP A 93 -7.54 -9.59 -14.92
N ASN A 94 -7.04 -10.28 -15.92
CA ASN A 94 -6.90 -9.77 -17.26
C ASN A 94 -7.18 -10.90 -18.25
N VAL A 95 -7.94 -10.56 -19.29
CA VAL A 95 -8.20 -11.43 -20.43
C VAL A 95 -7.71 -10.71 -21.67
N ALA A 96 -6.90 -11.38 -22.47
CA ALA A 96 -6.39 -10.85 -23.72
C ALA A 96 -6.65 -11.83 -24.86
N LEU A 97 -7.05 -11.28 -25.99
CA LEU A 97 -7.23 -11.98 -27.25
C LEU A 97 -6.30 -11.39 -28.29
N THR A 98 -5.57 -12.24 -28.98
CA THR A 98 -4.76 -11.86 -30.15
C THR A 98 -5.25 -12.63 -31.35
N TRP A 99 -5.55 -11.92 -32.43
CA TRP A 99 -5.93 -12.50 -33.69
C TRP A 99 -4.83 -12.21 -34.74
N ASN A 100 -4.17 -13.27 -35.22
CA ASN A 100 -3.14 -13.21 -36.26
C ASN A 100 -3.80 -13.28 -37.64
N VAL A 101 -4.14 -12.15 -38.19
CA VAL A 101 -4.85 -12.05 -39.48
C VAL A 101 -3.96 -12.54 -40.63
N SER A 102 -2.65 -12.32 -40.58
CA SER A 102 -1.70 -12.78 -41.59
C SER A 102 -1.68 -14.30 -41.81
N ARG A 103 -2.18 -15.07 -40.80
CA ARG A 103 -2.31 -16.53 -40.94
C ARG A 103 -3.65 -17.01 -41.45
N GLU A 104 -4.56 -16.08 -41.80
CA GLU A 104 -5.84 -16.42 -42.39
C GLU A 104 -5.73 -16.70 -43.91
N LYS A 105 -6.52 -17.67 -44.39
CA LYS A 105 -6.49 -18.07 -45.78
C LYS A 105 -7.09 -17.04 -46.75
N PHE A 106 -7.86 -16.08 -46.22
CA PHE A 106 -8.52 -15.05 -47.05
C PHE A 106 -7.59 -13.86 -47.35
N LEU A 107 -6.44 -13.78 -46.67
CA LEU A 107 -5.45 -12.76 -46.93
C LEU A 107 -4.37 -13.34 -47.89
N PRO A 108 -4.59 -13.33 -49.20
CA PRO A 108 -3.57 -13.80 -50.13
C PRO A 108 -2.42 -12.83 -50.02
N SER A 109 -1.25 -13.38 -49.79
CA SER A 109 0.10 -12.80 -49.86
C SER A 109 0.18 -11.34 -50.32
N LEU A 110 -0.27 -10.39 -49.50
CA LEU A 110 0.03 -8.99 -49.69
C LEU A 110 1.52 -8.84 -49.44
N LYS A 111 2.33 -8.89 -50.51
CA LYS A 111 3.80 -8.84 -50.45
C LYS A 111 4.40 -7.73 -49.59
N PRO A 112 3.77 -6.58 -49.30
CA PRO A 112 4.33 -5.60 -48.41
C PRO A 112 3.99 -5.84 -46.92
N LEU A 113 3.04 -6.73 -46.57
CA LEU A 113 2.63 -6.99 -45.20
C LEU A 113 3.05 -8.41 -44.77
N SER A 114 4.12 -8.53 -44.01
CA SER A 114 4.60 -9.82 -43.54
C SER A 114 3.87 -10.28 -42.28
N ASN A 115 3.35 -9.34 -41.49
CA ASN A 115 2.62 -9.65 -40.25
C ASN A 115 1.52 -8.62 -39.99
N LEU A 116 0.30 -9.12 -39.72
CA LEU A 116 -0.82 -8.31 -39.27
C LEU A 116 -1.50 -9.02 -38.10
N SER A 117 -1.54 -8.41 -36.94
CA SER A 117 -2.26 -8.94 -35.79
C SER A 117 -3.04 -7.86 -35.05
N PHE A 118 -4.22 -8.22 -34.56
CA PHE A 118 -5.05 -7.41 -33.70
C PHE A 118 -4.99 -7.98 -32.28
N LYS A 119 -4.87 -7.09 -31.31
CA LYS A 119 -4.83 -7.43 -29.89
C LYS A 119 -5.92 -6.65 -29.16
N ALA A 120 -6.68 -7.33 -28.33
CA ALA A 120 -7.63 -6.72 -27.42
C ALA A 120 -7.41 -7.30 -26.03
N SER A 121 -7.36 -6.47 -25.00
CA SER A 121 -7.31 -6.93 -23.63
C SER A 121 -8.23 -6.13 -22.74
N PHE A 122 -8.86 -6.81 -21.80
CA PHE A 122 -9.71 -6.21 -20.80
C PHE A 122 -9.37 -6.78 -19.43
N GLY A 123 -9.30 -5.92 -18.43
CA GLY A 123 -8.92 -6.36 -17.10
C GLY A 123 -9.36 -5.42 -15.98
N LEU A 124 -9.25 -5.93 -14.76
CA LEU A 124 -9.50 -5.24 -13.52
C LEU A 124 -8.22 -5.21 -12.70
N THR A 125 -7.79 -4.01 -12.32
CA THR A 125 -6.66 -3.80 -11.41
C THR A 125 -7.14 -3.03 -10.18
N PRO A 126 -7.09 -3.64 -9.00
CA PRO A 126 -7.36 -2.93 -7.76
C PRO A 126 -6.15 -2.09 -7.35
N GLU A 127 -6.40 -0.94 -6.76
CA GLU A 127 -5.39 -0.10 -6.15
C GLU A 127 -5.60 0.00 -4.63
N SER A 128 -4.51 -0.18 -3.90
CA SER A 128 -4.54 -0.10 -2.43
C SER A 128 -4.64 1.36 -2.01
N PRO A 129 -5.62 1.75 -1.20
CA PRO A 129 -5.68 3.11 -0.69
C PRO A 129 -4.43 3.42 0.14
N SER A 130 -3.95 4.65 0.01
CA SER A 130 -2.78 5.14 0.74
C SER A 130 -3.02 5.27 2.25
N VAL A 131 -4.28 5.36 2.65
CA VAL A 131 -4.71 5.54 4.05
C VAL A 131 -5.15 4.20 4.64
N SER A 132 -4.55 3.82 5.76
CA SER A 132 -4.88 2.59 6.50
C SER A 132 -5.42 2.89 7.89
N ASN A 133 -6.54 3.59 7.98
CA ASN A 133 -7.22 3.87 9.24
C ASN A 133 -8.29 2.80 9.58
N SER A 134 -7.96 1.55 9.36
CA SER A 134 -8.87 0.42 9.66
C SER A 134 -9.12 0.22 11.16
N LEU A 135 -8.30 0.81 12.02
CA LEU A 135 -8.41 0.76 13.48
C LEU A 135 -8.43 2.17 14.06
N ALA A 136 -9.24 2.35 15.10
CA ALA A 136 -9.19 3.59 15.89
C ALA A 136 -7.84 3.68 16.59
N ARG A 137 -7.20 4.84 16.50
CA ARG A 137 -5.96 5.13 17.20
C ARG A 137 -6.24 6.06 18.36
N ILE A 138 -5.95 5.59 19.55
CA ILE A 138 -6.07 6.34 20.80
C ILE A 138 -4.66 6.71 21.25
N VAL A 139 -4.42 7.96 21.50
CA VAL A 139 -3.14 8.49 22.00
C VAL A 139 -3.33 9.16 23.34
N GLY A 140 -2.30 9.07 24.18
CA GLY A 140 -2.26 9.87 25.41
C GLY A 140 -2.10 11.34 25.07
N ASP A 141 -2.86 12.18 25.74
CA ASP A 141 -2.78 13.63 25.62
C ASP A 141 -2.75 14.26 27.01
N VAL A 142 -2.24 15.46 27.11
CA VAL A 142 -2.19 16.25 28.35
C VAL A 142 -2.85 17.60 28.07
N PRO A 143 -4.19 17.65 28.01
CA PRO A 143 -4.89 18.85 27.67
C PRO A 143 -4.67 19.95 28.71
N TRP A 144 -4.51 21.16 28.24
CA TRP A 144 -4.47 22.35 29.07
C TRP A 144 -5.86 22.68 29.60
N ARG A 145 -6.00 22.76 30.93
CA ARG A 145 -7.20 23.31 31.57
C ARG A 145 -6.87 24.66 32.18
N SER A 146 -7.58 25.68 31.79
CA SER A 146 -7.33 27.06 32.23
C SER A 146 -7.54 27.29 33.73
N HIS A 147 -8.28 26.40 34.42
CA HIS A 147 -8.61 26.49 35.86
C HIS A 147 -7.78 25.57 36.74
N SER A 148 -6.96 24.70 36.18
CA SER A 148 -6.15 23.77 36.95
C SER A 148 -4.66 24.01 36.69
N ARG A 149 -3.87 24.17 37.74
CA ARG A 149 -2.40 24.23 37.61
C ARG A 149 -1.77 22.86 37.39
N THR A 150 -2.58 21.80 37.44
CA THR A 150 -2.13 20.42 37.23
C THR A 150 -2.51 19.95 35.85
N ARG A 151 -1.55 19.33 35.16
CA ARG A 151 -1.79 18.64 33.92
C ARG A 151 -2.43 17.28 34.20
N GLU A 152 -3.58 17.02 33.64
CA GLU A 152 -4.25 15.74 33.77
C GLU A 152 -3.99 14.91 32.52
N THR A 153 -3.67 13.63 32.71
CA THR A 153 -3.53 12.70 31.60
C THR A 153 -4.91 12.40 31.02
N ALA A 154 -5.06 12.58 29.73
CA ALA A 154 -6.28 12.28 28.99
C ALA A 154 -5.98 11.34 27.83
N LEU A 155 -7.02 10.68 27.33
CA LEU A 155 -6.96 9.91 26.10
C LEU A 155 -7.67 10.68 24.99
N LYS A 156 -7.00 10.85 23.87
CA LYS A 156 -7.54 11.49 22.68
C LYS A 156 -7.65 10.46 21.56
N VAL A 157 -8.80 10.44 20.90
CA VAL A 157 -8.94 9.69 19.64
C VAL A 157 -8.22 10.49 18.56
N ALA A 158 -7.10 9.97 18.08
CA ALA A 158 -6.33 10.58 17.00
C ALA A 158 -6.93 10.27 15.64
N ASP A 159 -7.34 9.02 15.43
CA ASP A 159 -7.96 8.57 14.20
C ASP A 159 -9.19 7.72 14.53
N VAL A 160 -10.27 7.95 13.80
CA VAL A 160 -11.48 7.13 13.90
C VAL A 160 -11.37 5.96 12.94
N ALA A 161 -11.78 4.77 13.40
CA ALA A 161 -11.77 3.59 12.53
C ALA A 161 -12.74 3.75 11.36
N ASN A 162 -12.23 3.52 10.15
CA ASN A 162 -13.05 3.41 8.95
C ASN A 162 -13.30 1.93 8.64
N TYR A 163 -14.49 1.46 8.99
CA TYR A 163 -14.91 0.07 8.74
C TYR A 163 -15.35 -0.19 7.29
N VAL A 164 -15.54 0.87 6.51
CA VAL A 164 -16.03 0.84 5.13
C VAL A 164 -14.91 1.22 4.16
N LEU A 165 -13.69 0.81 4.44
CA LEU A 165 -12.56 1.03 3.56
C LEU A 165 -12.60 0.01 2.42
N PHE A 166 -12.68 0.46 1.18
CA PHE A 166 -12.62 -0.37 -0.01
C PHE A 166 -11.38 -0.01 -0.84
N TYR A 167 -10.88 -0.98 -1.61
CA TYR A 167 -9.87 -0.73 -2.62
C TYR A 167 -10.52 -0.11 -3.86
N GLU A 168 -9.79 0.77 -4.52
CA GLU A 168 -10.20 1.35 -5.80
C GLU A 168 -10.11 0.29 -6.91
N LYS A 169 -11.08 0.28 -7.81
CA LYS A 169 -11.16 -0.68 -8.91
C LYS A 169 -11.01 0.06 -10.23
N THR A 170 -9.90 -0.16 -10.90
CA THR A 170 -9.66 0.38 -12.21
C THR A 170 -9.90 -0.69 -13.28
N GLN A 171 -10.80 -0.41 -14.22
CA GLN A 171 -11.04 -1.24 -15.38
C GLN A 171 -10.26 -0.67 -16.56
N GLY A 172 -9.51 -1.50 -17.25
CA GLY A 172 -8.71 -1.13 -18.41
C GLY A 172 -9.13 -1.91 -19.64
N LEU A 173 -9.38 -1.21 -20.75
CA LEU A 173 -9.55 -1.79 -22.09
C LEU A 173 -8.39 -1.30 -22.95
N ASN A 174 -7.62 -2.23 -23.51
CA ASN A 174 -6.54 -1.92 -24.44
C ASN A 174 -6.81 -2.57 -25.80
N LEU A 175 -6.70 -1.80 -26.87
CA LEU A 175 -6.78 -2.25 -28.23
C LEU A 175 -5.47 -1.91 -28.93
N GLY A 176 -4.94 -2.84 -29.70
CA GLY A 176 -3.67 -2.67 -30.40
C GLY A 176 -3.64 -3.39 -31.74
N THR A 177 -2.90 -2.82 -32.67
CA THR A 177 -2.59 -3.41 -33.96
C THR A 177 -1.10 -3.51 -34.13
N GLN A 178 -0.61 -4.62 -34.59
CA GLN A 178 0.79 -4.83 -34.94
C GLN A 178 0.89 -5.10 -36.42
N ILE A 179 1.69 -4.29 -37.12
CA ILE A 179 1.95 -4.37 -38.58
C ILE A 179 3.45 -4.56 -38.73
N GLY A 180 3.87 -5.52 -39.54
CA GLY A 180 5.26 -5.81 -39.83
C GLY A 180 5.47 -6.25 -41.28
#